data_5f8b40dfdf2550865b62257cc1413226
#
_entry.id   5f8b40dfdf2550865b62257cc1413226
#
_cell.length_a   1.000
_cell.length_b   1.000
_cell.length_c   1.000
_cell.angle_alpha   90.00
_cell.angle_beta   90.00
_cell.angle_gamma   90.00
#
_symmetry.space_group_name_H-M   'P 1'
#
loop_
_entity.id
_entity.type
_entity.pdbx_description
1 polymer ?
#
loop_
_entity_poly.entity_id
_entity_poly.type
_entity_poly.pdbx_seq_one_letter_code
_entity_poly.pdbx_strand_id
1 'polypeptide(L)'
;NTTLNVIDETSYSEFANNFGIDWYINADLRLKGNFAIRHKKNDGTVFKPADHTDFVNYSDDNYYRRGYYQATSGKEFFYDGNVVLSYFKQIQDHTLNANIAWNIQGNEGEVYTVRAEGFPDEKLDFITFAAQNAKEYLPTGEDYISRLMGFVGNAGYTYRDCYLLDASIRFDGSSKFGSDGRWATFWSVG
;
A
#
# COMPACT_ATOMS: atom_id res chain seq x y z
N ASN A 1 20.27 29.36 28.64
CA ASN A 1 20.09 28.52 27.44
C ASN A 1 18.58 28.39 27.16
N THR A 2 18.06 29.26 26.33
CA THR A 2 16.69 29.14 25.84
C THR A 2 16.74 28.09 24.74
N THR A 3 16.12 26.93 24.96
CA THR A 3 15.96 25.90 23.93
C THR A 3 14.86 26.40 23.01
N LEU A 4 15.16 26.56 21.73
CA LEU A 4 14.14 26.92 20.71
C LEU A 4 13.10 25.83 20.62
N ASN A 5 11.84 26.21 20.47
CA ASN A 5 10.75 25.28 20.22
C ASN A 5 10.80 24.81 18.75
N VAL A 6 11.54 23.74 18.49
CA VAL A 6 11.61 23.08 17.18
C VAL A 6 10.84 21.78 17.28
N ILE A 7 9.89 21.57 16.35
CA ILE A 7 9.14 20.33 16.23
C ILE A 7 9.58 19.64 14.96
N ASP A 8 9.87 18.36 15.05
CA ASP A 8 10.10 17.45 13.93
C ASP A 8 9.57 16.07 14.34
N GLU A 9 8.31 15.86 14.04
CA GLU A 9 7.58 14.69 14.50
C GLU A 9 6.91 13.97 13.34
N THR A 10 6.97 12.66 13.37
CA THR A 10 6.22 11.79 12.47
C THR A 10 5.47 10.77 13.29
N SER A 11 4.19 10.63 13.02
CA SER A 11 3.33 9.64 13.64
C SER A 11 2.62 8.81 12.58
N TYR A 12 2.27 7.59 12.92
CA TYR A 12 1.40 6.78 12.07
C TYR A 12 0.38 6.02 12.93
N SER A 13 -0.75 5.76 12.34
CA SER A 13 -1.73 4.82 12.85
C SER A 13 -2.02 3.76 11.78
N GLU A 14 -2.08 2.50 12.19
CA GLU A 14 -2.33 1.39 11.29
C GLU A 14 -3.40 0.48 11.88
N PHE A 15 -4.39 0.16 11.06
CA PHE A 15 -5.34 -0.91 11.31
C PHE A 15 -5.09 -2.00 10.28
N ALA A 16 -4.76 -3.20 10.75
CA ALA A 16 -4.59 -4.38 9.91
C ALA A 16 -5.44 -5.53 10.43
N ASN A 17 -6.09 -6.24 9.52
CA ASN A 17 -6.86 -7.42 9.84
C ASN A 17 -6.69 -8.49 8.76
N ASN A 18 -6.74 -9.75 9.17
CA ASN A 18 -6.61 -10.89 8.28
C ASN A 18 -7.67 -11.92 8.64
N PHE A 19 -8.46 -12.33 7.65
CA PHE A 19 -9.51 -13.33 7.76
C PHE A 19 -9.11 -14.56 6.96
N GLY A 20 -9.23 -15.73 7.57
CA GLY A 20 -8.97 -17.01 6.90
C GLY A 20 -10.17 -17.94 7.01
N ILE A 21 -10.43 -18.67 5.95
CA ILE A 21 -11.37 -19.79 5.93
C ILE A 21 -10.66 -21.04 5.41
N ASP A 22 -10.91 -22.15 6.04
CA ASP A 22 -10.43 -23.46 5.62
C ASP A 22 -11.59 -24.45 5.77
N TRP A 23 -12.21 -24.79 4.64
CA TRP A 23 -13.43 -25.58 4.60
C TRP A 23 -13.25 -26.84 3.81
N TYR A 24 -13.38 -27.98 4.47
CA TYR A 24 -13.46 -29.30 3.88
C TYR A 24 -14.90 -29.55 3.46
N ILE A 25 -15.22 -29.31 2.18
CA ILE A 25 -16.58 -29.47 1.64
C ILE A 25 -16.96 -30.94 1.67
N ASN A 26 -16.01 -31.82 1.31
CA ASN A 26 -16.08 -33.27 1.45
C ASN A 26 -14.66 -33.85 1.53
N ALA A 27 -14.54 -35.18 1.47
CA ALA A 27 -13.25 -35.86 1.58
C ALA A 27 -12.27 -35.54 0.44
N ASP A 28 -12.78 -35.14 -0.73
CA ASP A 28 -12.01 -34.92 -1.94
C ASP A 28 -11.86 -33.43 -2.29
N LEU A 29 -12.65 -32.53 -1.65
CA LEU A 29 -12.77 -31.13 -2.05
C LEU A 29 -12.59 -30.21 -0.84
N ARG A 30 -11.65 -29.28 -0.95
CA ARG A 30 -11.29 -28.30 0.06
C ARG A 30 -11.28 -26.89 -0.51
N LEU A 31 -11.90 -25.95 0.19
CA LEU A 31 -11.84 -24.52 -0.10
C LEU A 31 -11.00 -23.83 0.97
N LYS A 32 -9.96 -23.13 0.55
CA LYS A 32 -9.14 -22.28 1.42
C LYS A 32 -9.19 -20.84 0.92
N GLY A 33 -9.42 -19.90 1.82
CA GLY A 33 -9.44 -18.49 1.50
C GLY A 33 -8.74 -17.67 2.57
N ASN A 34 -8.07 -16.62 2.16
CA ASN A 34 -7.50 -15.60 3.03
C ASN A 34 -7.86 -14.23 2.45
N PHE A 35 -8.19 -13.31 3.34
CA PHE A 35 -8.42 -11.92 2.98
C PHE A 35 -7.80 -11.02 4.03
N ALA A 36 -6.93 -10.12 3.60
CA ALA A 36 -6.25 -9.14 4.43
C ALA A 36 -6.63 -7.73 4.02
N ILE A 37 -6.81 -6.87 5.01
CA ILE A 37 -6.96 -5.42 4.81
C ILE A 37 -5.97 -4.70 5.72
N ARG A 38 -5.45 -3.58 5.23
CA ARG A 38 -4.62 -2.68 5.99
C ARG A 38 -4.97 -1.24 5.61
N HIS A 39 -5.26 -0.45 6.61
CA HIS A 39 -5.42 0.99 6.49
C HIS A 39 -4.35 1.68 7.32
N LYS A 40 -3.54 2.52 6.70
CA LYS A 40 -2.45 3.26 7.34
C LYS A 40 -2.65 4.76 7.10
N LYS A 41 -2.47 5.53 8.15
CA LYS A 41 -2.42 6.99 8.12
C LYS A 41 -1.07 7.43 8.66
N ASN A 42 -0.38 8.31 7.94
CA ASN A 42 0.88 8.91 8.35
C ASN A 42 0.67 10.42 8.44
N ASP A 43 1.13 11.01 9.53
CA ASP A 43 1.12 12.46 9.71
C ASP A 43 2.53 12.89 10.15
N GLY A 44 3.05 13.93 9.51
CA GLY A 44 4.33 14.54 9.83
C GLY A 44 4.17 16.03 10.08
N THR A 45 4.84 16.54 11.08
CA THR A 45 4.85 17.96 11.43
C THR A 45 6.28 18.42 11.62
N VAL A 46 6.66 19.47 10.92
CA VAL A 46 7.91 20.18 11.13
C VAL A 46 7.60 21.64 11.43
N PHE A 47 8.06 22.12 12.57
CA PHE A 47 7.99 23.53 12.93
C PHE A 47 9.37 24.05 13.27
N LYS A 48 9.75 25.16 12.66
CA LYS A 48 10.96 25.92 13.01
C LYS A 48 10.57 27.37 13.30
N PRO A 49 10.84 27.87 14.52
CA PRO A 49 10.49 29.25 14.90
C PRO A 49 11.33 30.27 14.14
N ALA A 50 10.88 31.53 14.16
CA ALA A 50 11.54 32.64 13.47
C ALA A 50 13.01 32.86 13.88
N ASP A 51 13.37 32.51 15.12
CA ASP A 51 14.72 32.65 15.65
C ASP A 51 15.63 31.46 15.37
N HIS A 52 15.18 30.48 14.59
CA HIS A 52 16.00 29.35 14.17
C HIS A 52 17.15 29.83 13.26
N THR A 53 18.31 29.18 13.37
CA THR A 53 19.53 29.52 12.63
C THR A 53 19.35 29.50 11.09
N ASP A 54 18.39 28.76 10.57
CA ASP A 54 18.07 28.72 9.14
C ASP A 54 17.65 30.09 8.60
N PHE A 55 17.18 30.99 9.47
CA PHE A 55 16.65 32.31 9.08
C PHE A 55 17.59 33.47 9.35
N VAL A 56 18.82 33.22 9.82
CA VAL A 56 19.77 34.25 10.20
C VAL A 56 20.17 35.16 9.01
N ASN A 57 20.14 34.63 7.80
CA ASN A 57 20.53 35.34 6.58
C ASN A 57 19.34 35.95 5.82
N TYR A 58 18.13 35.94 6.41
CA TYR A 58 16.98 36.58 5.78
C TYR A 58 17.18 38.10 5.77
N SER A 59 17.02 38.71 4.57
CA SER A 59 17.06 40.16 4.39
C SER A 59 15.89 40.84 5.10
N ASP A 60 16.00 42.16 5.32
CA ASP A 60 14.95 42.97 5.94
C ASP A 60 13.60 42.84 5.21
N ASP A 61 13.63 42.76 3.89
CA ASP A 61 12.44 42.56 3.04
C ASP A 61 11.75 41.21 3.25
N ASN A 62 12.47 40.21 3.72
CA ASN A 62 11.97 38.86 3.97
C ASN A 62 11.84 38.50 5.44
N TYR A 63 12.13 39.46 6.33
CA TYR A 63 12.15 39.23 7.77
C TYR A 63 10.82 38.68 8.31
N TYR A 64 9.69 39.14 7.76
CA TYR A 64 8.34 38.71 8.13
C TYR A 64 8.03 37.25 7.73
N ARG A 65 8.85 36.62 6.87
CA ARG A 65 8.70 35.22 6.41
C ARG A 65 9.42 34.22 7.29
N ARG A 66 10.13 34.66 8.32
CA ARG A 66 10.89 33.76 9.19
C ARG A 66 9.99 32.82 9.97
N GLY A 67 10.49 31.63 10.21
CA GLY A 67 9.73 30.55 10.78
C GLY A 67 8.85 29.83 9.76
N TYR A 68 8.74 28.53 9.86
CA TYR A 68 7.81 27.77 9.03
C TYR A 68 7.17 26.62 9.79
N TYR A 69 6.00 26.26 9.35
CA TYR A 69 5.28 25.07 9.71
C TYR A 69 5.01 24.25 8.46
N GLN A 70 5.40 22.99 8.47
CA GLN A 70 5.14 22.04 7.39
C GLN A 70 4.29 20.90 7.94
N ALA A 71 3.19 20.63 7.30
CA ALA A 71 2.36 19.46 7.56
C ALA A 71 2.38 18.52 6.36
N THR A 72 2.66 17.27 6.63
CA THR A 72 2.55 16.17 5.66
C THR A 72 1.49 15.21 6.17
N SER A 73 0.53 14.87 5.34
CA SER A 73 -0.47 13.85 5.68
C SER A 73 -0.61 12.88 4.53
N GLY A 74 -0.65 11.60 4.87
CA GLY A 74 -0.80 10.52 3.90
C GLY A 74 -1.70 9.43 4.44
N LYS A 75 -2.44 8.80 3.54
CA LYS A 75 -3.22 7.60 3.84
C LYS A 75 -2.98 6.54 2.78
N GLU A 76 -3.02 5.29 3.22
CA GLU A 76 -2.85 4.13 2.37
C GLU A 76 -3.91 3.10 2.74
N PHE A 77 -4.54 2.52 1.73
CA PHE A 77 -5.43 1.39 1.88
C PHE A 77 -4.94 0.24 1.02
N PHE A 78 -4.67 -0.87 1.65
CA PHE A 78 -4.22 -2.11 1.02
C PHE A 78 -5.21 -3.22 1.31
N TYR A 79 -5.50 -4.03 0.30
CA TYR A 79 -6.20 -5.28 0.45
C TYR A 79 -5.54 -6.38 -0.39
N ASP A 80 -5.60 -7.58 0.14
CA ASP A 80 -5.12 -8.80 -0.50
C ASP A 80 -6.12 -9.92 -0.26
N GLY A 81 -6.51 -10.63 -1.28
CA GLY A 81 -7.44 -11.74 -1.20
C GLY A 81 -6.96 -12.91 -2.05
N ASN A 82 -7.06 -14.10 -1.48
CA ASN A 82 -6.72 -15.34 -2.15
C ASN A 82 -7.76 -16.41 -1.81
N VAL A 83 -8.28 -17.10 -2.83
CA VAL A 83 -9.18 -18.23 -2.67
C VAL A 83 -8.66 -19.39 -3.53
N VAL A 84 -8.55 -20.56 -2.93
CA VAL A 84 -8.09 -21.79 -3.59
C VAL A 84 -9.11 -22.89 -3.37
N LEU A 85 -9.60 -23.46 -4.45
CA LEU A 85 -10.40 -24.67 -4.46
C LEU A 85 -9.49 -25.82 -4.87
N SER A 86 -9.30 -26.79 -3.99
CA SER A 86 -8.45 -27.95 -4.21
C SER A 86 -9.31 -29.21 -4.30
N TYR A 87 -9.06 -30.00 -5.30
CA TYR A 87 -9.67 -31.31 -5.50
C TYR A 87 -8.57 -32.38 -5.50
N PHE A 88 -8.80 -33.45 -4.78
CA PHE A 88 -7.91 -34.62 -4.75
C PHE A 88 -8.74 -35.89 -4.75
N LYS A 89 -8.43 -36.80 -5.66
CA LYS A 89 -9.10 -38.09 -5.76
C LYS A 89 -8.11 -39.19 -6.10
N GLN A 90 -8.16 -40.26 -5.36
CA GLN A 90 -7.48 -41.50 -5.70
C GLN A 90 -8.51 -42.62 -5.96
N ILE A 91 -8.39 -43.26 -7.10
CA ILE A 91 -9.24 -44.38 -7.53
C ILE A 91 -8.32 -45.45 -8.04
N GLN A 92 -8.15 -46.51 -7.27
CA GLN A 92 -7.23 -47.62 -7.58
C GLN A 92 -5.81 -47.08 -7.87
N ASP A 93 -5.29 -47.34 -9.06
CA ASP A 93 -3.97 -46.91 -9.53
C ASP A 93 -3.93 -45.48 -10.08
N HIS A 94 -5.05 -44.73 -10.01
CA HIS A 94 -5.18 -43.39 -10.57
C HIS A 94 -5.26 -42.34 -9.46
N THR A 95 -4.40 -41.35 -9.51
CA THR A 95 -4.45 -40.19 -8.62
C THR A 95 -4.67 -38.94 -9.45
N LEU A 96 -5.69 -38.17 -9.11
CA LEU A 96 -6.01 -36.87 -9.71
C LEU A 96 -5.93 -35.78 -8.66
N ASN A 97 -5.20 -34.74 -8.95
CA ASN A 97 -5.21 -33.50 -8.18
C ASN A 97 -5.53 -32.32 -9.11
N ALA A 98 -6.30 -31.37 -8.62
CA ALA A 98 -6.59 -30.15 -9.36
C ALA A 98 -6.77 -28.97 -8.39
N ASN A 99 -6.27 -27.80 -8.76
CA ASN A 99 -6.48 -26.59 -7.99
C ASN A 99 -6.92 -25.48 -8.92
N ILE A 100 -7.89 -24.69 -8.45
CA ILE A 100 -8.27 -23.43 -9.05
C ILE A 100 -8.07 -22.36 -8.00
N ALA A 101 -7.27 -21.35 -8.30
CA ALA A 101 -7.00 -20.25 -7.42
C ALA A 101 -7.39 -18.92 -8.07
N TRP A 102 -7.92 -18.04 -7.26
CA TRP A 102 -8.15 -16.66 -7.60
C TRP A 102 -7.49 -15.77 -6.56
N ASN A 103 -6.74 -14.78 -7.02
CA ASN A 103 -6.11 -13.77 -6.17
C ASN A 103 -6.44 -12.36 -6.64
N ILE A 104 -6.59 -11.47 -5.69
CA ILE A 104 -6.82 -10.06 -5.90
C ILE A 104 -5.98 -9.27 -4.92
N GLN A 105 -5.35 -8.20 -5.40
CA GLN A 105 -4.58 -7.28 -4.58
C GLN A 105 -4.87 -5.86 -5.03
N GLY A 106 -5.03 -4.96 -4.09
CA GLY A 106 -5.14 -3.53 -4.37
C GLY A 106 -4.35 -2.73 -3.38
N ASN A 107 -3.75 -1.65 -3.88
CA ASN A 107 -3.08 -0.66 -3.08
C ASN A 107 -3.46 0.72 -3.62
N GLU A 108 -4.02 1.55 -2.77
CA GLU A 108 -4.35 2.94 -3.08
C GLU A 108 -3.89 3.84 -1.95
N GLY A 109 -3.38 4.98 -2.30
CA GLY A 109 -2.90 5.94 -1.32
C GLY A 109 -2.81 7.33 -1.88
N GLU A 110 -2.74 8.28 -0.96
CA GLU A 110 -2.47 9.67 -1.25
C GLU A 110 -1.54 10.24 -0.19
N VAL A 111 -0.74 11.18 -0.58
CA VAL A 111 0.10 11.98 0.33
C VAL A 111 0.11 13.41 -0.15
N TYR A 112 0.03 14.35 0.79
CA TYR A 112 0.20 15.76 0.47
C TYR A 112 1.02 16.46 1.55
N THR A 113 1.72 17.49 1.15
CA THR A 113 2.52 18.35 2.01
C THR A 113 2.15 19.80 1.75
N VAL A 114 1.89 20.51 2.84
CA VAL A 114 1.64 21.95 2.84
C VAL A 114 2.65 22.65 3.74
N ARG A 115 3.04 23.85 3.38
CA ARG A 115 3.97 24.63 4.17
C ARG A 115 3.47 26.08 4.30
N ALA A 116 3.54 26.62 5.50
CA ALA A 116 3.23 28.01 5.82
C ALA A 116 4.45 28.66 6.47
N GLU A 117 4.60 29.95 6.30
CA GLU A 117 5.75 30.73 6.77
C GLU A 117 5.33 32.00 7.49
N GLY A 118 6.27 32.59 8.24
CA GLY A 118 6.04 33.83 8.97
C GLY A 118 5.35 33.60 10.30
N PHE A 119 6.09 33.12 11.27
CA PHE A 119 5.59 32.90 12.63
C PHE A 119 6.09 34.01 13.57
N PRO A 120 5.17 34.69 14.26
CA PRO A 120 5.54 35.84 15.08
C PRO A 120 6.23 35.47 16.39
N ASP A 121 6.01 34.25 16.89
CA ASP A 121 6.52 33.79 18.19
C ASP A 121 6.75 32.27 18.17
N GLU A 122 7.75 31.78 18.90
CA GLU A 122 8.09 30.36 19.01
C GLU A 122 7.01 29.50 19.68
N LYS A 123 6.11 30.13 20.46
CA LYS A 123 5.00 29.44 21.15
C LYS A 123 3.76 29.29 20.27
N LEU A 124 3.72 30.01 19.15
CA LEU A 124 2.63 29.93 18.18
C LEU A 124 2.98 28.92 17.09
N ASP A 125 3.08 27.68 17.49
CA ASP A 125 3.60 26.54 16.73
C ASP A 125 2.53 25.75 15.96
N PHE A 126 1.45 26.42 15.55
CA PHE A 126 0.39 25.80 14.78
C PHE A 126 0.13 26.57 13.47
N ILE A 127 -0.20 25.86 12.41
CA ILE A 127 -0.27 26.38 11.04
C ILE A 127 -1.13 27.65 10.89
N THR A 128 -2.18 27.81 11.69
CA THR A 128 -3.09 28.98 11.64
C THR A 128 -2.45 30.27 12.09
N PHE A 129 -1.31 30.22 12.76
CA PHE A 129 -0.57 31.41 13.20
C PHE A 129 0.43 31.93 12.17
N ALA A 130 0.59 31.24 11.05
CA ALA A 130 1.43 31.69 9.95
C ALA A 130 0.88 32.96 9.30
N ALA A 131 1.78 33.84 8.90
CA ALA A 131 1.40 35.05 8.17
C ALA A 131 0.87 34.75 6.77
N GLN A 132 1.40 33.71 6.13
CA GLN A 132 1.04 33.34 4.76
C GLN A 132 1.44 31.90 4.41
N ASN A 133 0.93 31.40 3.29
CA ASN A 133 1.48 30.19 2.68
C ASN A 133 2.91 30.45 2.20
N ALA A 134 3.79 29.47 2.29
CA ALA A 134 5.17 29.63 1.87
C ALA A 134 5.26 29.90 0.35
N LYS A 135 5.90 31.01 -0.01
CA LYS A 135 5.96 31.47 -1.42
C LYS A 135 6.77 30.56 -2.33
N GLU A 136 7.80 29.91 -1.77
CA GLU A 136 8.74 29.07 -2.52
C GLU A 136 8.42 27.58 -2.40
N TYR A 137 7.40 27.23 -1.63
CA TYR A 137 6.97 25.87 -1.37
C TYR A 137 5.49 25.71 -1.68
N LEU A 138 5.19 25.49 -2.93
CA LEU A 138 3.82 25.15 -3.32
C LEU A 138 3.39 23.83 -2.67
N PRO A 139 2.11 23.68 -2.33
CA PRO A 139 1.60 22.39 -1.90
C PRO A 139 1.95 21.30 -2.92
N THR A 140 2.45 20.19 -2.43
CA THR A 140 2.77 19.01 -3.23
C THR A 140 1.93 17.85 -2.80
N GLY A 141 1.67 16.94 -3.69
CA GLY A 141 0.94 15.72 -3.38
C GLY A 141 0.93 14.79 -4.56
N GLU A 142 0.68 13.54 -4.25
CA GLU A 142 0.47 12.48 -5.23
C GLU A 142 -0.60 11.53 -4.73
N ASP A 143 -1.29 10.91 -5.66
CA ASP A 143 -2.17 9.79 -5.42
C ASP A 143 -1.78 8.63 -6.33
N TYR A 144 -2.04 7.43 -5.87
CA TYR A 144 -1.76 6.23 -6.65
C TYR A 144 -2.80 5.16 -6.41
N ILE A 145 -3.10 4.41 -7.47
CA ILE A 145 -3.95 3.24 -7.43
C ILE A 145 -3.26 2.12 -8.20
N SER A 146 -3.13 0.98 -7.55
CA SER A 146 -2.59 -0.24 -8.16
C SER A 146 -3.50 -1.42 -7.84
N ARG A 147 -3.91 -2.15 -8.86
CA ARG A 147 -4.75 -3.35 -8.71
C ARG A 147 -4.16 -4.49 -9.53
N LEU A 148 -4.11 -5.65 -8.91
CA LEU A 148 -3.67 -6.91 -9.50
C LEU A 148 -4.77 -7.94 -9.32
N MET A 149 -4.97 -8.77 -10.32
CA MET A 149 -5.89 -9.89 -10.27
C MET A 149 -5.27 -11.07 -11.01
N GLY A 150 -5.40 -12.25 -10.46
CA GLY A 150 -4.87 -13.45 -11.08
C GLY A 150 -5.83 -14.63 -10.94
N PHE A 151 -5.85 -15.47 -11.97
CA PHE A 151 -6.51 -16.78 -11.98
C PHE A 151 -5.47 -17.84 -12.30
N VAL A 152 -5.45 -18.90 -11.52
CA VAL A 152 -4.54 -20.03 -11.73
C VAL A 152 -5.35 -21.31 -11.72
N GLY A 153 -5.16 -22.13 -12.73
CA GLY A 153 -5.65 -23.49 -12.76
C GLY A 153 -4.46 -24.44 -12.92
N ASN A 154 -4.39 -25.48 -12.12
CA ASN A 154 -3.45 -26.58 -12.33
C ASN A 154 -4.14 -27.91 -12.09
N ALA A 155 -3.69 -28.93 -12.81
CA ALA A 155 -4.14 -30.29 -12.68
C ALA A 155 -2.96 -31.24 -12.85
N GLY A 156 -2.90 -32.24 -11.99
CA GLY A 156 -1.92 -33.31 -12.05
C GLY A 156 -2.62 -34.65 -12.07
N TYR A 157 -2.12 -35.54 -12.86
CA TYR A 157 -2.58 -36.91 -12.97
C TYR A 157 -1.41 -37.86 -12.84
N THR A 158 -1.57 -38.88 -12.00
CA THR A 158 -0.57 -39.92 -11.78
C THR A 158 -1.22 -41.29 -11.98
N TYR A 159 -0.57 -42.14 -12.75
CA TYR A 159 -0.96 -43.52 -12.97
C TYR A 159 0.10 -44.45 -12.45
N ARG A 160 -0.28 -45.36 -11.50
CA ARG A 160 0.58 -46.37 -10.85
C ARG A 160 1.86 -45.78 -10.23
N ASP A 161 1.83 -44.51 -9.78
CA ASP A 161 2.97 -43.81 -9.24
C ASP A 161 4.21 -43.75 -10.18
N CYS A 162 3.99 -44.02 -11.45
CA CYS A 162 5.03 -44.17 -12.50
C CYS A 162 4.88 -43.16 -13.62
N TYR A 163 3.66 -42.89 -14.05
CA TYR A 163 3.37 -41.95 -15.14
C TYR A 163 2.73 -40.72 -14.55
N LEU A 164 3.37 -39.59 -14.75
CA LEU A 164 2.91 -38.29 -14.27
C LEU A 164 2.62 -37.39 -15.44
N LEU A 165 1.54 -36.64 -15.36
CA LEU A 165 1.18 -35.59 -16.28
C LEU A 165 0.71 -34.38 -15.48
N ASP A 166 1.33 -33.23 -15.70
CA ASP A 166 0.98 -31.98 -15.07
C ASP A 166 0.64 -30.92 -16.13
N ALA A 167 -0.38 -30.12 -15.83
CA ALA A 167 -0.74 -28.97 -16.66
C ALA A 167 -1.09 -27.78 -15.77
N SER A 168 -0.67 -26.60 -16.17
CA SER A 168 -1.04 -25.36 -15.50
C SER A 168 -1.36 -24.24 -16.48
N ILE A 169 -2.26 -23.36 -16.08
CA ILE A 169 -2.61 -22.14 -16.79
C ILE A 169 -2.76 -21.01 -15.78
N ARG A 170 -2.25 -19.82 -16.15
CA ARG A 170 -2.34 -18.63 -15.34
C ARG A 170 -2.72 -17.42 -16.17
N PHE A 171 -3.64 -16.62 -15.66
CA PHE A 171 -4.07 -15.34 -16.22
C PHE A 171 -3.79 -14.25 -15.19
N ASP A 172 -2.96 -13.28 -15.51
CA ASP A 172 -2.63 -12.17 -14.64
C ASP A 172 -3.05 -10.85 -15.27
N GLY A 173 -3.77 -10.04 -14.51
CA GLY A 173 -4.20 -8.70 -14.90
C GLY A 173 -3.63 -7.66 -13.97
N SER A 174 -3.17 -6.52 -14.52
CA SER A 174 -2.64 -5.40 -13.75
C SER A 174 -3.16 -4.07 -14.27
N SER A 175 -3.58 -3.20 -13.35
CA SER A 175 -4.00 -1.83 -13.67
C SER A 175 -2.84 -0.91 -14.05
N LYS A 176 -1.59 -1.32 -13.84
CA LYS A 176 -0.39 -0.55 -14.20
C LYS A 176 -0.06 -0.58 -15.69
N PHE A 177 -0.64 -1.52 -16.42
CA PHE A 177 -0.49 -1.61 -17.88
C PHE A 177 -1.63 -0.89 -18.59
N GLY A 178 -1.34 -0.37 -19.78
CA GLY A 178 -2.34 0.29 -20.64
C GLY A 178 -3.49 -0.64 -21.05
N SER A 179 -4.57 -0.08 -21.57
CA SER A 179 -5.82 -0.80 -21.89
C SER A 179 -5.63 -2.04 -22.73
N ASP A 180 -4.66 -2.04 -23.63
CA ASP A 180 -4.45 -3.10 -24.62
C ASP A 180 -3.54 -4.24 -24.16
N GLY A 181 -2.90 -4.12 -22.98
CA GLY A 181 -1.95 -5.10 -22.45
C GLY A 181 -2.16 -5.47 -20.99
N ARG A 182 -3.37 -5.30 -20.47
CA ARG A 182 -3.66 -5.53 -19.04
C ARG A 182 -3.58 -6.96 -18.59
N TRP A 183 -3.73 -7.91 -19.52
CA TRP A 183 -3.78 -9.34 -19.23
C TRP A 183 -2.61 -10.08 -19.86
N ALA A 184 -1.99 -10.94 -19.09
CA ALA A 184 -0.98 -11.89 -19.56
C ALA A 184 -1.44 -13.31 -19.26
N THR A 185 -1.16 -14.23 -20.20
CA THR A 185 -1.50 -15.64 -20.08
C THR A 185 -0.22 -16.46 -20.11
N PHE A 186 -0.10 -17.38 -19.18
CA PHE A 186 1.02 -18.32 -19.08
C PHE A 186 0.46 -19.73 -18.97
N TRP A 187 1.15 -20.69 -19.57
CA TRP A 187 0.79 -22.10 -19.44
C TRP A 187 2.00 -23.00 -19.46
N SER A 188 1.89 -24.16 -18.89
CA SER A 188 2.90 -25.21 -18.94
C SER A 188 2.25 -26.58 -18.93
N VAL A 189 2.95 -27.56 -19.54
CA VAL A 189 2.61 -28.99 -19.53
C VAL A 189 3.92 -29.75 -19.30
N GLY A 190 3.87 -30.73 -18.42
CA GLY A 190 5.03 -31.56 -18.04
C GLY A 190 4.63 -33.03 -17.84
#